data_ec597dd80a1014ceaf968b723a2ce88a
#
_entry.id   ec597dd80a1014ceaf968b723a2ce88a
#
_cell.length_a   1.000
_cell.length_b   1.000
_cell.length_c   1.000
_cell.angle_alpha   90.00
_cell.angle_beta   90.00
_cell.angle_gamma   90.00
#
_symmetry.space_group_name_H-M   'P 1'
#
loop_
_entity.id
_entity.type
_entity.pdbx_description
1 polymer ?
#
loop_
_entity_poly.entity_id
_entity_poly.type
_entity_poly.pdbx_seq_one_letter_code
_entity_poly.pdbx_strand_id
1 'polypeptide(L)'
;MAKDFNSSKVVNTYNEHIRKLIPGYELVHQQIQALLKAYIAGNKVHLLIIGCGTGYELGYLLQQFPEWKFTAIDISDTMLDKAKQYVQQFDGNNRVNFILGDMSQLDTDQNFDAALSILVTHFIGYAEKSNFLKQIYETLKPGGMFITFDLVKMVSLQEKLSLKYICENNGLSEKQTGAMLQRLEDDFFALSEQETFQFLKQAGFSQVKRFTQLLCYEGFIAQR
;
A
#
# COMPACT_ATOMS: atom_id res chain seq x y z
N MET A 1 -15.10 -14.91 -4.82
CA MET A 1 -15.70 -13.62 -4.37
C MET A 1 -14.61 -12.79 -3.74
N ALA A 2 -14.44 -11.57 -4.19
CA ALA A 2 -13.50 -10.61 -3.62
C ALA A 2 -13.72 -10.49 -2.10
N LYS A 3 -12.66 -10.22 -1.34
CA LYS A 3 -12.75 -10.07 0.12
C LYS A 3 -13.54 -8.80 0.43
N ASP A 4 -14.64 -8.93 1.17
CA ASP A 4 -15.45 -7.80 1.57
C ASP A 4 -14.78 -7.05 2.74
N PHE A 5 -14.07 -5.99 2.40
CA PHE A 5 -13.38 -5.12 3.37
C PHE A 5 -14.33 -4.24 4.19
N ASN A 6 -15.64 -4.26 3.91
CA ASN A 6 -16.65 -3.63 4.76
C ASN A 6 -17.21 -4.59 5.83
N SER A 7 -16.86 -5.89 5.76
CA SER A 7 -17.25 -6.86 6.77
C SER A 7 -16.43 -6.68 8.05
N SER A 8 -17.07 -6.36 9.16
CA SER A 8 -16.42 -6.23 10.48
C SER A 8 -15.67 -7.49 10.90
N LYS A 9 -16.14 -8.69 10.48
CA LYS A 9 -15.43 -9.96 10.72
C LYS A 9 -14.07 -9.99 10.01
N VAL A 10 -14.01 -9.51 8.76
CA VAL A 10 -12.76 -9.43 7.98
C VAL A 10 -11.83 -8.40 8.59
N VAL A 11 -12.34 -7.22 8.88
CA VAL A 11 -11.56 -6.09 9.42
C VAL A 11 -10.97 -6.39 10.79
N ASN A 12 -11.71 -7.05 11.69
CA ASN A 12 -11.23 -7.39 13.03
C ASN A 12 -10.05 -8.38 13.05
N THR A 13 -9.94 -9.25 12.04
CA THR A 13 -8.85 -10.23 11.94
C THR A 13 -7.79 -9.81 10.91
N TYR A 14 -7.94 -8.67 10.27
CA TYR A 14 -7.12 -8.25 9.14
C TYR A 14 -5.63 -8.19 9.50
N ASN A 15 -5.29 -7.51 10.59
CA ASN A 15 -3.89 -7.29 10.99
C ASN A 15 -3.13 -8.59 11.32
N GLU A 16 -3.81 -9.57 11.89
CA GLU A 16 -3.21 -10.90 12.13
C GLU A 16 -3.08 -11.67 10.81
N HIS A 17 -4.12 -11.62 9.99
CA HIS A 17 -4.18 -12.36 8.74
C HIS A 17 -3.17 -11.85 7.70
N ILE A 18 -3.01 -10.52 7.56
CA ILE A 18 -2.10 -9.93 6.58
C ILE A 18 -0.64 -10.33 6.85
N ARG A 19 -0.24 -10.42 8.12
CA ARG A 19 1.11 -10.86 8.52
C ARG A 19 1.41 -12.31 8.15
N LYS A 20 0.37 -13.14 8.09
CA LYS A 20 0.51 -14.54 7.64
C LYS A 20 0.60 -14.63 6.11
N LEU A 21 -0.03 -13.70 5.40
CA LEU A 21 -0.05 -13.64 3.94
C LEU A 21 1.22 -13.01 3.35
N ILE A 22 1.70 -11.92 3.97
CA ILE A 22 2.78 -11.11 3.41
C ILE A 22 4.09 -11.41 4.15
N PRO A 23 5.02 -12.13 3.53
CA PRO A 23 6.34 -12.36 4.11
C PRO A 23 7.04 -11.03 4.39
N GLY A 24 7.55 -10.88 5.61
CA GLY A 24 8.29 -9.67 5.98
C GLY A 24 7.46 -8.38 6.06
N TYR A 25 6.16 -8.49 6.38
CA TYR A 25 5.24 -7.35 6.44
C TYR A 25 5.79 -6.16 7.25
N GLU A 26 6.34 -6.41 8.45
CA GLU A 26 6.97 -5.37 9.27
C GLU A 26 8.27 -4.82 8.67
N LEU A 27 9.06 -5.68 8.02
CA LEU A 27 10.31 -5.29 7.37
C LEU A 27 10.07 -4.28 6.25
N VAL A 28 8.99 -4.45 5.48
CA VAL A 28 8.61 -3.49 4.43
C VAL A 28 8.34 -2.10 5.02
N HIS A 29 7.61 -2.01 6.13
CA HIS A 29 7.33 -0.72 6.78
C HIS A 29 8.61 -0.06 7.34
N GLN A 30 9.56 -0.86 7.86
CA GLN A 30 10.87 -0.36 8.27
C GLN A 30 11.68 0.16 7.08
N GLN A 31 11.67 -0.52 5.95
CA GLN A 31 12.33 -0.08 4.72
C GLN A 31 11.71 1.21 4.18
N ILE A 32 10.38 1.31 4.15
CA ILE A 32 9.66 2.52 3.73
C ILE A 32 10.02 3.70 4.63
N GLN A 33 10.00 3.51 5.94
CA GLN A 33 10.41 4.55 6.90
C GLN A 33 11.85 5.02 6.66
N ALA A 34 12.78 4.10 6.43
CA ALA A 34 14.17 4.43 6.14
C ALA A 34 14.33 5.22 4.83
N LEU A 35 13.57 4.85 3.79
CA LEU A 35 13.52 5.58 2.53
C LEU A 35 12.95 6.99 2.71
N LEU A 36 11.81 7.12 3.37
CA LEU A 36 11.21 8.42 3.67
C LEU A 36 12.20 9.34 4.41
N LYS A 37 12.89 8.81 5.41
CA LYS A 37 13.89 9.56 6.18
C LYS A 37 15.13 9.94 5.35
N ALA A 38 15.54 9.10 4.41
CA ALA A 38 16.72 9.32 3.58
C ALA A 38 16.47 10.30 2.42
N TYR A 39 15.28 10.27 1.84
CA TYR A 39 14.96 11.01 0.62
C TYR A 39 14.22 12.32 0.88
N ILE A 40 13.51 12.46 2.00
CA ILE A 40 12.71 13.65 2.29
C ILE A 40 13.41 14.47 3.37
N ALA A 41 13.83 15.67 2.99
CA ALA A 41 14.42 16.62 3.93
C ALA A 41 13.34 17.47 4.61
N GLY A 42 13.54 17.77 5.90
CA GLY A 42 12.70 18.71 6.65
C GLY A 42 11.65 18.05 7.55
N ASN A 43 11.09 18.87 8.44
CA ASN A 43 10.16 18.41 9.47
C ASN A 43 8.69 18.68 9.12
N LYS A 44 8.41 19.59 8.17
CA LYS A 44 7.03 19.93 7.76
C LYS A 44 6.67 19.22 6.47
N VAL A 45 6.42 17.92 6.57
CA VAL A 45 6.09 17.05 5.44
C VAL A 45 4.62 16.69 5.49
N HIS A 46 3.99 16.68 4.34
CA HIS A 46 2.63 16.17 4.15
C HIS A 46 2.67 14.91 3.30
N LEU A 47 2.34 13.77 3.92
CA LEU A 47 2.35 12.45 3.29
C LEU A 47 0.93 12.00 2.97
N LEU A 48 0.73 11.52 1.73
CA LEU A 48 -0.51 10.86 1.30
C LEU A 48 -0.36 9.35 1.48
N ILE A 49 -1.35 8.70 2.11
CA ILE A 49 -1.46 7.24 2.23
C ILE A 49 -2.72 6.78 1.52
N ILE A 50 -2.57 6.01 0.47
CA ILE A 50 -3.64 5.52 -0.38
C ILE A 50 -3.93 4.07 0.01
N GLY A 51 -5.20 3.79 0.38
CA GLY A 51 -5.61 2.49 0.91
C GLY A 51 -5.03 2.24 2.30
N CYS A 52 -5.28 3.15 3.25
CA CYS A 52 -4.69 3.08 4.60
C CYS A 52 -5.16 1.88 5.44
N GLY A 53 -6.19 1.14 4.98
CA GLY A 53 -6.70 -0.05 5.65
C GLY A 53 -7.03 0.20 7.11
N THR A 54 -6.55 -0.66 7.99
CA THR A 54 -6.74 -0.53 9.45
C THR A 54 -5.78 0.45 10.13
N GLY A 55 -4.96 1.18 9.36
CA GLY A 55 -4.09 2.23 9.85
C GLY A 55 -2.75 1.77 10.43
N TYR A 56 -2.34 0.51 10.25
CA TYR A 56 -1.08 0.00 10.81
C TYR A 56 0.13 0.79 10.33
N GLU A 57 0.28 0.98 9.03
CA GLU A 57 1.36 1.75 8.41
C GLU A 57 1.33 3.23 8.88
N LEU A 58 0.12 3.81 8.93
CA LEU A 58 -0.08 5.18 9.40
C LEU A 58 0.35 5.33 10.87
N GLY A 59 -0.06 4.43 11.75
CA GLY A 59 0.34 4.46 13.17
C GLY A 59 1.84 4.26 13.36
N TYR A 60 2.47 3.41 12.53
CA TYR A 60 3.93 3.25 12.53
C TYR A 60 4.64 4.55 12.13
N LEU A 61 4.19 5.21 11.05
CA LEU A 61 4.80 6.46 10.56
C LEU A 61 4.54 7.66 11.50
N LEU A 62 3.39 7.73 12.14
CA LEU A 62 3.08 8.75 13.14
C LEU A 62 4.07 8.77 14.31
N GLN A 63 4.56 7.58 14.71
CA GLN A 63 5.56 7.46 15.76
C GLN A 63 6.96 7.85 15.28
N GLN A 64 7.28 7.54 14.02
CA GLN A 64 8.61 7.79 13.46
C GLN A 64 8.82 9.26 13.04
N PHE A 65 7.72 9.96 12.69
CA PHE A 65 7.74 11.32 12.16
C PHE A 65 6.76 12.22 12.93
N PRO A 66 7.12 12.70 14.14
CA PRO A 66 6.21 13.42 15.03
C PRO A 66 5.71 14.77 14.49
N GLU A 67 6.47 15.40 13.59
CA GLU A 67 6.13 16.71 13.02
C GLU A 67 5.37 16.62 11.66
N TRP A 68 5.25 15.41 11.10
CA TRP A 68 4.62 15.22 9.80
C TRP A 68 3.09 15.22 9.89
N LYS A 69 2.45 15.70 8.81
CA LYS A 69 1.01 15.59 8.59
C LYS A 69 0.73 14.49 7.57
N PHE A 70 -0.44 13.90 7.70
CA PHE A 70 -0.86 12.79 6.87
C PHE A 70 -2.25 13.06 6.30
N THR A 71 -2.47 12.68 5.05
CA THR A 71 -3.80 12.44 4.49
C THR A 71 -3.91 10.96 4.22
N ALA A 72 -4.91 10.30 4.79
CA ALA A 72 -5.14 8.87 4.66
C ALA A 72 -6.50 8.62 3.99
N ILE A 73 -6.48 7.91 2.87
CA ILE A 73 -7.68 7.64 2.08
C ILE A 73 -7.93 6.13 2.02
N ASP A 74 -9.19 5.73 2.16
CA ASP A 74 -9.63 4.35 1.95
C ASP A 74 -11.07 4.32 1.45
N ILE A 75 -11.40 3.35 0.60
CA ILE A 75 -12.76 3.16 0.06
C ILE A 75 -13.70 2.46 1.04
N SER A 76 -13.16 1.82 2.08
CA SER A 76 -13.91 1.11 3.11
C SER A 76 -14.07 1.98 4.35
N ASP A 77 -15.30 2.30 4.71
CA ASP A 77 -15.65 3.03 5.93
C ASP A 77 -15.25 2.24 7.18
N THR A 78 -15.45 0.92 7.16
CA THR A 78 -15.11 0.03 8.29
C THR A 78 -13.59 -0.04 8.52
N MET A 79 -12.79 -0.06 7.44
CA MET A 79 -11.32 0.03 7.55
C MET A 79 -10.91 1.39 8.10
N LEU A 80 -11.47 2.45 7.55
CA LEU A 80 -11.16 3.83 7.94
C LEU A 80 -11.50 4.10 9.41
N ASP A 81 -12.62 3.57 9.90
CA ASP A 81 -13.00 3.70 11.32
C ASP A 81 -12.03 2.95 12.24
N LYS A 82 -11.54 1.78 11.81
CA LYS A 82 -10.47 1.08 12.54
C LYS A 82 -9.15 1.87 12.52
N ALA A 83 -8.80 2.47 11.39
CA ALA A 83 -7.63 3.32 11.29
C ALA A 83 -7.72 4.51 12.25
N LYS A 84 -8.85 5.23 12.25
CA LYS A 84 -9.11 6.35 13.18
C LYS A 84 -8.94 5.93 14.64
N GLN A 85 -9.55 4.81 15.03
CA GLN A 85 -9.42 4.27 16.40
C GLN A 85 -7.97 3.91 16.74
N TYR A 86 -7.28 3.25 15.81
CA TYR A 86 -5.91 2.79 16.02
C TYR A 86 -4.92 3.94 16.22
N VAL A 87 -5.04 5.02 15.44
CA VAL A 87 -4.08 6.12 15.48
C VAL A 87 -4.29 7.12 16.63
N GLN A 88 -5.41 7.03 17.35
CA GLN A 88 -5.66 7.89 18.52
C GLN A 88 -4.53 7.83 19.56
N GLN A 89 -3.95 6.64 19.76
CA GLN A 89 -2.84 6.44 20.70
C GLN A 89 -1.51 7.10 20.28
N PHE A 90 -1.44 7.62 19.04
CA PHE A 90 -0.23 8.22 18.45
C PHE A 90 -0.41 9.71 18.11
N ASP A 91 -1.35 10.41 18.76
CA ASP A 91 -1.74 11.79 18.43
C ASP A 91 -2.23 11.97 16.96
N GLY A 92 -2.81 10.91 16.41
CA GLY A 92 -3.28 10.90 15.02
C GLY A 92 -4.40 11.90 14.75
N ASN A 93 -5.25 12.21 15.75
CA ASN A 93 -6.40 13.09 15.58
C ASN A 93 -6.04 14.51 15.11
N ASN A 94 -4.84 14.99 15.47
CA ASN A 94 -4.38 16.35 15.14
C ASN A 94 -3.53 16.39 13.87
N ARG A 95 -3.04 15.22 13.41
CA ARG A 95 -2.05 15.13 12.33
C ARG A 95 -2.53 14.37 11.12
N VAL A 96 -3.71 13.73 11.18
CA VAL A 96 -4.25 12.92 10.10
C VAL A 96 -5.57 13.48 9.61
N ASN A 97 -5.65 13.77 8.31
CA ASN A 97 -6.89 14.01 7.60
C ASN A 97 -7.36 12.68 6.97
N PHE A 98 -8.53 12.17 7.40
CA PHE A 98 -9.10 10.93 6.85
C PHE A 98 -10.14 11.24 5.79
N ILE A 99 -10.04 10.57 4.65
CA ILE A 99 -10.95 10.72 3.51
C ILE A 99 -11.55 9.35 3.17
N LEU A 100 -12.88 9.25 3.19
CA LEU A 100 -13.58 8.08 2.70
C LEU A 100 -13.77 8.20 1.18
N GLY A 101 -13.25 7.26 0.43
CA GLY A 101 -13.37 7.20 -1.02
C GLY A 101 -12.07 6.87 -1.73
N ASP A 102 -11.99 7.24 -2.98
CA ASP A 102 -10.81 7.06 -3.84
C ASP A 102 -10.07 8.38 -4.12
N MET A 103 -9.09 8.36 -5.01
CA MET A 103 -8.28 9.53 -5.38
C MET A 103 -9.09 10.72 -5.90
N SER A 104 -10.31 10.52 -6.41
CA SER A 104 -11.19 11.60 -6.89
C SER A 104 -11.76 12.47 -5.77
N GLN A 105 -11.67 12.01 -4.52
CA GLN A 105 -12.11 12.76 -3.33
C GLN A 105 -11.02 13.68 -2.76
N LEU A 106 -9.80 13.61 -3.32
CA LEU A 106 -8.75 14.53 -2.93
C LEU A 106 -9.04 15.92 -3.52
N ASP A 107 -8.79 16.94 -2.73
CA ASP A 107 -8.83 18.32 -3.18
C ASP A 107 -7.70 18.56 -4.21
N THR A 108 -8.04 19.09 -5.37
CA THR A 108 -7.09 19.31 -6.48
C THR A 108 -5.95 20.26 -6.14
N ASP A 109 -6.14 21.12 -5.12
CA ASP A 109 -5.13 22.08 -4.66
C ASP A 109 -4.15 21.48 -3.64
N GLN A 110 -4.39 20.24 -3.18
CA GLN A 110 -3.49 19.55 -2.26
C GLN A 110 -2.27 19.00 -3.00
N ASN A 111 -1.08 19.37 -2.49
CA ASN A 111 0.20 18.89 -2.98
C ASN A 111 0.97 18.21 -1.83
N PHE A 112 1.38 16.96 -2.07
CA PHE A 112 2.06 16.12 -1.08
C PHE A 112 3.56 16.04 -1.35
N ASP A 113 4.35 15.96 -0.29
CA ASP A 113 5.80 15.74 -0.37
C ASP A 113 6.11 14.30 -0.77
N ALA A 114 5.27 13.36 -0.34
CA ALA A 114 5.32 11.97 -0.78
C ALA A 114 3.94 11.31 -0.77
N ALA A 115 3.82 10.19 -1.50
CA ALA A 115 2.65 9.32 -1.49
C ALA A 115 3.07 7.86 -1.30
N LEU A 116 2.25 7.10 -0.56
CA LEU A 116 2.38 5.65 -0.37
C LEU A 116 1.16 4.94 -0.93
N SER A 117 1.39 3.81 -1.60
CA SER A 117 0.35 2.87 -2.03
C SER A 117 0.84 1.45 -1.73
N ILE A 118 0.40 0.87 -0.62
CA ILE A 118 0.90 -0.40 -0.11
C ILE A 118 -0.22 -1.44 -0.21
N LEU A 119 -0.02 -2.46 -1.05
CA LEU A 119 -0.98 -3.55 -1.27
C LEU A 119 -2.34 -3.07 -1.81
N VAL A 120 -2.33 -2.10 -2.72
CA VAL A 120 -3.52 -1.47 -3.30
C VAL A 120 -3.61 -1.69 -4.81
N THR A 121 -2.50 -1.52 -5.54
CA THR A 121 -2.51 -1.43 -7.00
C THR A 121 -3.02 -2.72 -7.67
N HIS A 122 -2.85 -3.87 -7.03
CA HIS A 122 -3.38 -5.15 -7.54
C HIS A 122 -4.92 -5.24 -7.53
N PHE A 123 -5.61 -4.38 -6.78
CA PHE A 123 -7.09 -4.28 -6.83
C PHE A 123 -7.59 -3.38 -7.95
N ILE A 124 -6.76 -2.50 -8.48
CA ILE A 124 -7.13 -1.58 -9.56
C ILE A 124 -7.18 -2.33 -10.88
N GLY A 125 -8.28 -2.23 -11.62
CA GLY A 125 -8.43 -2.85 -12.93
C GLY A 125 -7.33 -2.40 -13.90
N TYR A 126 -6.93 -3.27 -14.83
CA TYR A 126 -5.80 -2.98 -15.73
C TYR A 126 -6.01 -1.68 -16.53
N ALA A 127 -7.23 -1.43 -16.98
CA ALA A 127 -7.57 -0.23 -17.75
C ALA A 127 -7.48 1.06 -16.92
N GLU A 128 -7.73 0.97 -15.60
CA GLU A 128 -7.74 2.12 -14.68
C GLU A 128 -6.35 2.44 -14.09
N LYS A 129 -5.39 1.51 -14.17
CA LYS A 129 -4.05 1.68 -13.56
C LYS A 129 -3.31 2.92 -14.03
N SER A 130 -3.36 3.22 -15.34
CA SER A 130 -2.71 4.41 -15.89
C SER A 130 -3.26 5.69 -15.29
N ASN A 131 -4.59 5.79 -15.18
CA ASN A 131 -5.24 6.95 -14.58
C ASN A 131 -4.95 7.06 -13.08
N PHE A 132 -5.01 5.95 -12.36
CA PHE A 132 -4.69 5.89 -10.93
C PHE A 132 -3.26 6.39 -10.64
N LEU A 133 -2.26 5.88 -11.35
CA LEU A 133 -0.87 6.29 -11.17
C LEU A 133 -0.62 7.74 -11.62
N LYS A 134 -1.31 8.19 -12.67
CA LYS A 134 -1.26 9.58 -13.11
C LYS A 134 -1.84 10.53 -12.06
N GLN A 135 -2.98 10.20 -11.45
CA GLN A 135 -3.55 10.98 -10.35
C GLN A 135 -2.56 11.08 -9.18
N ILE A 136 -1.90 9.99 -8.78
CA ILE A 136 -0.86 10.03 -7.74
C ILE A 136 0.27 10.98 -8.15
N TYR A 137 0.77 10.88 -9.39
CA TYR A 137 1.80 11.78 -9.89
C TYR A 137 1.38 13.26 -9.79
N GLU A 138 0.15 13.56 -10.17
CA GLU A 138 -0.38 14.94 -10.19
C GLU A 138 -0.56 15.54 -8.78
N THR A 139 -0.82 14.72 -7.77
CA THR A 139 -0.97 15.16 -6.37
C THR A 139 0.36 15.41 -5.65
N LEU A 140 1.49 14.96 -6.21
CA LEU A 140 2.80 15.19 -5.60
C LEU A 140 3.32 16.58 -5.94
N LYS A 141 4.13 17.18 -5.10
CA LYS A 141 4.94 18.35 -5.40
C LYS A 141 6.02 18.02 -6.44
N PRO A 142 6.54 18.99 -7.21
CA PRO A 142 7.74 18.79 -8.01
C PRO A 142 8.89 18.24 -7.13
N GLY A 143 9.51 17.14 -7.55
CA GLY A 143 10.52 16.42 -6.76
C GLY A 143 9.95 15.51 -5.66
N GLY A 144 8.63 15.46 -5.51
CA GLY A 144 7.96 14.58 -4.55
C GLY A 144 8.16 13.10 -4.87
N MET A 145 8.03 12.26 -3.86
CA MET A 145 8.35 10.84 -3.94
C MET A 145 7.09 9.96 -3.88
N PHE A 146 7.06 8.94 -4.71
CA PHE A 146 6.08 7.86 -4.62
C PHE A 146 6.75 6.55 -4.21
N ILE A 147 6.19 5.87 -3.22
CA ILE A 147 6.58 4.51 -2.83
C ILE A 147 5.37 3.60 -2.96
N THR A 148 5.55 2.48 -3.65
CA THR A 148 4.55 1.42 -3.72
C THR A 148 5.18 0.09 -3.35
N PHE A 149 4.39 -0.78 -2.72
CA PHE A 149 4.74 -2.17 -2.46
C PHE A 149 3.51 -3.01 -2.76
N ASP A 150 3.64 -3.97 -3.68
CA ASP A 150 2.47 -4.67 -4.17
C ASP A 150 2.76 -6.10 -4.62
N LEU A 151 1.69 -6.88 -4.77
CA LEU A 151 1.72 -8.19 -5.39
C LEU A 151 2.10 -8.05 -6.87
N VAL A 152 3.07 -8.86 -7.32
CA VAL A 152 3.43 -8.98 -8.72
C VAL A 152 2.91 -10.27 -9.33
N LYS A 153 2.73 -10.24 -10.64
CA LYS A 153 2.21 -11.36 -11.42
C LYS A 153 3.14 -12.56 -11.32
N MET A 154 2.64 -13.65 -10.77
CA MET A 154 3.33 -14.94 -10.74
C MET A 154 3.02 -15.72 -12.02
N VAL A 155 4.06 -16.19 -12.70
CA VAL A 155 3.93 -16.90 -13.98
C VAL A 155 4.17 -18.40 -13.86
N SER A 156 4.84 -18.84 -12.79
CA SER A 156 5.18 -20.26 -12.62
C SER A 156 4.44 -20.92 -11.45
N LEU A 157 4.27 -22.22 -11.54
CA LEU A 157 3.74 -23.03 -10.44
C LEU A 157 4.65 -22.97 -9.21
N GLN A 158 5.97 -22.90 -9.42
CA GLN A 158 6.97 -22.85 -8.36
C GLN A 158 6.85 -21.58 -7.53
N GLU A 159 6.61 -20.42 -8.16
CA GLU A 159 6.36 -19.17 -7.44
C GLU A 159 5.09 -19.25 -6.57
N LYS A 160 4.00 -19.80 -7.13
CA LYS A 160 2.74 -19.99 -6.38
C LYS A 160 2.93 -20.94 -5.20
N LEU A 161 3.64 -22.07 -5.39
CA LEU A 161 3.93 -23.03 -4.34
C LEU A 161 4.85 -22.43 -3.26
N SER A 162 5.84 -21.62 -3.66
CA SER A 162 6.72 -20.95 -2.70
C SER A 162 5.93 -20.00 -1.79
N LEU A 163 5.00 -19.23 -2.36
CA LEU A 163 4.10 -18.38 -1.57
C LEU A 163 3.19 -19.23 -0.66
N LYS A 164 2.62 -20.33 -1.18
CA LYS A 164 1.80 -21.25 -0.38
C LYS A 164 2.56 -21.73 0.85
N TYR A 165 3.76 -22.27 0.66
CA TYR A 165 4.53 -22.87 1.75
C TYR A 165 4.96 -21.84 2.81
N ILE A 166 5.35 -20.63 2.41
CA ILE A 166 5.69 -19.62 3.42
C ILE A 166 4.46 -19.15 4.20
N CYS A 167 3.29 -19.03 3.56
CA CYS A 167 2.05 -18.71 4.25
C CYS A 167 1.62 -19.81 5.22
N GLU A 168 1.84 -21.09 4.87
CA GLU A 168 1.60 -22.23 5.75
C GLU A 168 2.56 -22.23 6.95
N ASN A 169 3.84 -21.95 6.72
CA ASN A 169 4.83 -21.77 7.80
C ASN A 169 4.47 -20.60 8.73
N ASN A 170 3.79 -19.58 8.22
CA ASN A 170 3.27 -18.45 8.98
C ASN A 170 1.93 -18.76 9.68
N GLY A 171 1.43 -20.00 9.60
CA GLY A 171 0.26 -20.49 10.32
C GLY A 171 -1.07 -20.39 9.57
N LEU A 172 -1.07 -20.28 8.23
CA LEU A 172 -2.27 -20.52 7.44
C LEU A 172 -2.47 -22.02 7.21
N SER A 173 -3.72 -22.47 7.26
CA SER A 173 -4.07 -23.85 6.90
C SER A 173 -4.02 -24.07 5.38
N GLU A 174 -3.86 -25.31 4.94
CA GLU A 174 -3.90 -25.69 3.53
C GLU A 174 -5.18 -25.21 2.81
N LYS A 175 -6.33 -25.26 3.49
CA LYS A 175 -7.59 -24.71 2.96
C LYS A 175 -7.51 -23.20 2.72
N GLN A 176 -6.88 -22.46 3.63
CA GLN A 176 -6.71 -21.01 3.49
C GLN A 176 -5.73 -20.65 2.37
N THR A 177 -4.63 -21.38 2.26
CA THR A 177 -3.64 -21.13 1.19
C THR A 177 -4.18 -21.56 -0.18
N GLY A 178 -4.97 -22.62 -0.28
CA GLY A 178 -5.69 -22.99 -1.49
C GLY A 178 -6.65 -21.90 -1.94
N ALA A 179 -7.47 -21.37 -1.03
CA ALA A 179 -8.35 -20.24 -1.32
C ALA A 179 -7.60 -18.96 -1.69
N MET A 180 -6.43 -18.71 -1.08
CA MET A 180 -5.54 -17.61 -1.44
C MET A 180 -5.06 -17.74 -2.89
N LEU A 181 -4.53 -18.90 -3.29
CA LEU A 181 -4.03 -19.11 -4.65
C LEU A 181 -5.14 -18.92 -5.70
N GLN A 182 -6.35 -19.40 -5.43
CA GLN A 182 -7.50 -19.18 -6.33
C GLN A 182 -7.80 -17.68 -6.50
N ARG A 183 -7.76 -16.90 -5.42
CA ARG A 183 -7.98 -15.45 -5.47
C ARG A 183 -6.90 -14.69 -6.22
N LEU A 184 -5.66 -15.16 -6.21
CA LEU A 184 -4.57 -14.54 -6.98
C LEU A 184 -4.85 -14.60 -8.48
N GLU A 185 -5.62 -15.58 -8.95
CA GLU A 185 -5.99 -15.73 -10.35
C GLU A 185 -7.29 -14.96 -10.71
N ASP A 186 -8.25 -14.94 -9.79
CA ASP A 186 -9.61 -14.49 -10.09
C ASP A 186 -9.88 -13.03 -9.70
N ASP A 187 -9.26 -12.55 -8.61
CA ASP A 187 -9.64 -11.29 -7.96
C ASP A 187 -8.62 -10.16 -8.14
N PHE A 188 -7.39 -10.45 -8.63
CA PHE A 188 -6.31 -9.48 -8.66
C PHE A 188 -5.80 -9.18 -10.07
N PHE A 189 -5.48 -7.92 -10.30
CA PHE A 189 -4.91 -7.39 -11.53
C PHE A 189 -3.42 -7.06 -11.34
N ALA A 190 -2.65 -8.05 -10.86
CA ALA A 190 -1.22 -7.87 -10.59
C ALA A 190 -0.44 -7.59 -11.87
N LEU A 191 0.53 -6.68 -11.77
CA LEU A 191 1.47 -6.36 -12.84
C LEU A 191 2.76 -7.19 -12.68
N SER A 192 3.44 -7.47 -13.79
CA SER A 192 4.84 -7.87 -13.74
C SER A 192 5.74 -6.69 -13.35
N GLU A 193 6.97 -6.96 -12.94
CA GLU A 193 7.97 -5.91 -12.69
C GLU A 193 8.09 -4.95 -13.89
N GLN A 194 8.21 -5.50 -15.10
CA GLN A 194 8.36 -4.70 -16.31
C GLN A 194 7.15 -3.81 -16.58
N GLU A 195 5.94 -4.34 -16.40
CA GLU A 195 4.70 -3.54 -16.54
C GLU A 195 4.64 -2.45 -15.47
N THR A 196 5.03 -2.73 -14.22
CA THR A 196 5.08 -1.72 -13.14
C THR A 196 6.01 -0.57 -13.53
N PHE A 197 7.21 -0.86 -14.02
CA PHE A 197 8.11 0.17 -14.53
C PHE A 197 7.51 0.99 -15.67
N GLN A 198 6.85 0.34 -16.62
CA GLN A 198 6.22 1.01 -17.76
C GLN A 198 5.09 1.93 -17.32
N PHE A 199 4.18 1.46 -16.47
CA PHE A 199 3.07 2.26 -15.96
C PHE A 199 3.54 3.47 -15.15
N LEU A 200 4.55 3.31 -14.29
CA LEU A 200 5.12 4.43 -13.53
C LEU A 200 5.75 5.47 -14.46
N LYS A 201 6.52 5.05 -15.46
CA LYS A 201 7.10 5.99 -16.45
C LYS A 201 6.04 6.68 -17.29
N GLN A 202 5.00 5.97 -17.72
CA GLN A 202 3.90 6.55 -18.49
C GLN A 202 3.09 7.57 -17.69
N ALA A 203 2.97 7.37 -16.36
CA ALA A 203 2.36 8.34 -15.47
C ALA A 203 3.19 9.63 -15.28
N GLY A 204 4.47 9.63 -15.70
CA GLY A 204 5.39 10.78 -15.63
C GLY A 204 6.52 10.62 -14.61
N PHE A 205 6.54 9.55 -13.82
CA PHE A 205 7.58 9.34 -12.81
C PHE A 205 8.97 9.13 -13.43
N SER A 206 9.95 9.77 -12.82
CA SER A 206 11.38 9.59 -13.08
C SER A 206 12.03 8.72 -12.02
N GLN A 207 13.29 8.33 -12.23
CA GLN A 207 14.12 7.62 -11.25
C GLN A 207 13.44 6.38 -10.61
N VAL A 208 12.63 5.66 -11.40
CA VAL A 208 11.94 4.46 -10.91
C VAL A 208 12.96 3.39 -10.58
N LYS A 209 12.95 2.89 -9.33
CA LYS A 209 13.85 1.85 -8.82
C LYS A 209 13.09 0.85 -7.97
N ARG A 210 13.39 -0.43 -8.10
CA ARG A 210 12.97 -1.44 -7.13
C ARG A 210 13.86 -1.35 -5.90
N PHE A 211 13.29 -1.22 -4.71
CA PHE A 211 14.01 -1.18 -3.43
C PHE A 211 13.95 -2.49 -2.66
N THR A 212 12.95 -3.32 -2.92
CA THR A 212 12.78 -4.62 -2.25
C THR A 212 12.01 -5.61 -3.12
N GLN A 213 12.27 -6.90 -2.86
CA GLN A 213 11.46 -8.01 -3.37
C GLN A 213 11.36 -9.08 -2.29
N LEU A 214 10.15 -9.50 -1.98
CA LEU A 214 9.82 -10.55 -1.01
C LEU A 214 8.93 -11.58 -1.71
N LEU A 215 9.53 -12.58 -2.33
CA LEU A 215 8.87 -13.53 -3.24
C LEU A 215 8.14 -12.82 -4.39
N CYS A 216 6.80 -12.88 -4.37
CA CYS A 216 5.92 -12.26 -5.34
C CYS A 216 5.43 -10.86 -4.94
N TYR A 217 6.06 -10.23 -3.98
CA TYR A 217 5.79 -8.84 -3.61
C TYR A 217 7.01 -7.98 -3.91
N GLU A 218 6.80 -6.86 -4.59
CA GLU A 218 7.86 -5.95 -4.96
C GLU A 218 7.56 -4.52 -4.53
N GLY A 219 8.60 -3.83 -4.08
CA GLY A 219 8.53 -2.43 -3.70
C GLY A 219 9.29 -1.54 -4.66
N PHE A 220 8.67 -0.46 -5.11
CA PHE A 220 9.26 0.54 -5.98
C PHE A 220 9.23 1.91 -5.36
N ILE A 221 10.27 2.69 -5.64
CA ILE A 221 10.37 4.10 -5.37
C ILE A 221 10.50 4.85 -6.69
N ALA A 222 9.80 5.97 -6.81
CA ALA A 222 9.80 6.82 -8.00
C ALA A 222 9.72 8.29 -7.60
N GLN A 223 10.16 9.19 -8.48
CA GLN A 223 10.19 10.63 -8.23
C GLN A 223 9.37 11.37 -9.29
N ARG A 224 8.59 12.37 -8.83
CA ARG A 224 7.92 13.33 -9.73
C ARG A 224 8.91 14.32 -10.33
#